data_e19757e9d4f072c13e7a9ce86f7cfb23
#
_entry.id   e19757e9d4f072c13e7a9ce86f7cfb23
#
_cell.length_a   1.000
_cell.length_b   1.000
_cell.length_c   1.000
_cell.angle_alpha   90.00
_cell.angle_beta   90.00
_cell.angle_gamma   90.00
#
_symmetry.space_group_name_H-M   'P 1'
#
loop_
_entity.id
_entity.type
_entity.pdbx_description
1 polymer ?
#
loop_
_entity_poly.entity_id
_entity_poly.type
_entity_poly.pdbx_seq_one_letter_code
_entity_poly.pdbx_strand_id
1 'polypeptide(L)'
;PQATESTPGILRCYDTELFIQTIKEAKENADYVIAVVHWGTEHTTVLEDVQRSTARDYIDAGADIIIGGHSHCLQGIEYYDDKPIFYSLGNFWFDEYNVDTMLVNIRISGDDDNEGKVELSVVPAVQDGTLSGCVTRICTEESDKSRIFGLLNEVSINANVDADGVVTQVK
;
A
#
# COMPACT_ATOMS: atom_id res chain seq x y z
N PRO A 1 21.99 0.97 2.50
CA PRO A 1 22.76 1.65 1.45
C PRO A 1 22.06 1.56 0.10
N GLN A 2 22.24 2.59 -0.74
CA GLN A 2 21.73 2.62 -2.11
C GLN A 2 22.49 1.60 -2.98
N ALA A 3 21.77 0.93 -3.89
CA ALA A 3 22.39 0.11 -4.92
C ALA A 3 23.22 0.97 -5.89
N THR A 4 24.33 0.43 -6.37
CA THR A 4 25.19 1.02 -7.40
C THR A 4 25.52 -0.03 -8.46
N GLU A 5 26.18 0.35 -9.53
CA GLU A 5 26.60 -0.61 -10.57
C GLU A 5 27.45 -1.76 -10.04
N SER A 6 28.17 -1.56 -8.92
CA SER A 6 29.13 -2.51 -8.36
C SER A 6 28.78 -3.03 -6.96
N THR A 7 27.75 -2.49 -6.30
CA THR A 7 27.39 -2.89 -4.94
C THR A 7 25.88 -3.11 -4.81
N PRO A 8 25.45 -4.24 -4.21
CA PRO A 8 24.03 -4.46 -3.91
C PRO A 8 23.53 -3.44 -2.89
N GLY A 9 22.23 -3.12 -2.98
CA GLY A 9 21.58 -2.16 -2.10
C GLY A 9 20.10 -2.01 -2.44
N ILE A 10 19.48 -0.93 -1.96
CA ILE A 10 18.10 -0.58 -2.22
C ILE A 10 17.98 0.47 -3.32
N LEU A 11 16.92 0.41 -4.08
CA LEU A 11 16.50 1.49 -4.97
C LEU A 11 15.77 2.55 -4.13
N ARG A 12 16.22 3.80 -4.17
CA ARG A 12 15.61 4.88 -3.40
C ARG A 12 14.29 5.31 -4.02
N CYS A 13 13.23 5.29 -3.25
CA CYS A 13 11.88 5.65 -3.75
C CYS A 13 11.75 7.13 -4.14
N TYR A 14 12.51 8.04 -3.51
CA TYR A 14 12.48 9.47 -3.86
C TYR A 14 13.57 9.89 -4.87
N ASP A 15 14.42 8.95 -5.32
CA ASP A 15 15.25 9.09 -6.52
C ASP A 15 14.45 8.50 -7.69
N THR A 16 13.51 9.31 -8.19
CA THR A 16 12.40 8.80 -9.01
C THR A 16 12.83 8.36 -10.40
N GLU A 17 13.93 8.87 -10.95
CA GLU A 17 14.32 8.61 -12.33
C GLU A 17 14.49 7.11 -12.63
N LEU A 18 15.33 6.44 -11.83
CA LEU A 18 15.60 5.01 -12.02
C LEU A 18 14.37 4.15 -11.68
N PHE A 19 13.58 4.55 -10.67
CA PHE A 19 12.37 3.83 -10.28
C PHE A 19 11.31 3.92 -11.39
N ILE A 20 11.10 5.11 -11.97
CA ILE A 20 10.22 5.36 -13.12
C ILE A 20 10.66 4.53 -14.33
N GLN A 21 11.95 4.52 -14.63
CA GLN A 21 12.49 3.69 -15.72
C GLN A 21 12.18 2.21 -15.49
N THR A 22 12.40 1.72 -14.27
CA THR A 22 12.12 0.32 -13.91
C THR A 22 10.64 -0.03 -14.04
N ILE A 23 9.72 0.88 -13.64
CA ILE A 23 8.27 0.70 -13.83
C ILE A 23 7.92 0.61 -15.32
N LYS A 24 8.45 1.51 -16.15
CA LYS A 24 8.21 1.49 -17.61
C LYS A 24 8.68 0.19 -18.25
N GLU A 25 9.90 -0.26 -17.92
CA GLU A 25 10.45 -1.53 -18.40
C GLU A 25 9.60 -2.73 -17.93
N ALA A 26 9.11 -2.71 -16.69
CA ALA A 26 8.22 -3.73 -16.17
C ALA A 26 6.89 -3.74 -16.94
N LYS A 27 6.32 -2.57 -17.24
CA LYS A 27 5.04 -2.45 -17.95
C LYS A 27 5.12 -2.93 -19.42
N GLU A 28 6.28 -2.85 -20.04
CA GLU A 28 6.50 -3.42 -21.38
C GLU A 28 6.44 -4.97 -21.38
N ASN A 29 6.62 -5.61 -20.22
CA ASN A 29 6.79 -7.05 -20.09
C ASN A 29 5.73 -7.72 -19.19
N ALA A 30 4.75 -6.96 -18.66
CA ALA A 30 3.72 -7.48 -17.78
C ALA A 30 2.39 -6.73 -18.00
N ASP A 31 1.29 -7.46 -17.86
CA ASP A 31 -0.07 -6.89 -17.93
C ASP A 31 -0.36 -5.98 -16.74
N TYR A 32 0.16 -6.34 -15.55
CA TYR A 32 0.01 -5.59 -14.32
C TYR A 32 1.35 -5.35 -13.63
N VAL A 33 1.57 -4.11 -13.18
CA VAL A 33 2.77 -3.71 -12.42
C VAL A 33 2.33 -3.23 -11.04
N ILE A 34 2.81 -3.91 -10.01
CA ILE A 34 2.62 -3.52 -8.61
C ILE A 34 3.94 -2.95 -8.09
N ALA A 35 3.96 -1.65 -7.79
CA ALA A 35 5.12 -1.00 -7.19
C ALA A 35 5.06 -1.12 -5.66
N VAL A 36 6.08 -1.71 -5.04
CA VAL A 36 6.19 -1.80 -3.58
C VAL A 36 7.23 -0.80 -3.11
N VAL A 37 6.84 0.11 -2.22
CA VAL A 37 7.66 1.25 -1.79
C VAL A 37 7.75 1.37 -0.28
N HIS A 38 8.89 1.87 0.20
CA HIS A 38 9.17 2.08 1.61
C HIS A 38 9.46 3.57 1.82
N TRP A 39 8.51 4.33 2.37
CA TRP A 39 8.48 5.78 2.37
C TRP A 39 7.66 6.40 3.50
N GLY A 40 7.65 7.76 3.55
CA GLY A 40 6.87 8.55 4.48
C GLY A 40 7.54 8.75 5.83
N THR A 41 6.89 9.49 6.71
CA THR A 41 7.34 9.74 8.08
C THR A 41 6.76 8.68 9.02
N GLU A 42 7.59 8.20 9.95
CA GLU A 42 7.20 7.22 10.97
C GLU A 42 6.13 7.78 11.92
N HIS A 43 5.24 6.90 12.39
CA HIS A 43 4.23 7.13 13.42
C HIS A 43 3.22 8.26 13.13
N THR A 44 2.96 8.52 11.84
CA THR A 44 1.93 9.48 11.43
C THR A 44 1.06 8.93 10.30
N THR A 45 -0.24 9.21 10.40
CA THR A 45 -1.21 8.93 9.33
C THR A 45 -1.21 10.01 8.24
N VAL A 46 -0.54 11.14 8.50
CA VAL A 46 -0.48 12.28 7.59
C VAL A 46 0.49 11.99 6.45
N LEU A 47 0.02 12.13 5.23
CA LEU A 47 0.84 11.95 4.02
C LEU A 47 1.70 13.19 3.76
N GLU A 48 2.97 12.96 3.43
CA GLU A 48 3.85 14.01 2.91
C GLU A 48 3.49 14.37 1.47
N ASP A 49 3.64 15.64 1.10
CA ASP A 49 3.42 16.08 -0.28
C ASP A 49 4.32 15.34 -1.28
N VAL A 50 5.58 15.07 -0.89
CA VAL A 50 6.52 14.30 -1.71
C VAL A 50 6.08 12.85 -1.86
N GLN A 51 5.49 12.24 -0.83
CA GLN A 51 4.95 10.89 -0.88
C GLN A 51 3.82 10.80 -1.91
N ARG A 52 2.91 11.77 -1.91
CA ARG A 52 1.79 11.84 -2.84
C ARG A 52 2.23 12.13 -4.28
N SER A 53 3.14 13.11 -4.48
CA SER A 53 3.62 13.43 -5.84
C SER A 53 4.38 12.24 -6.44
N THR A 54 5.25 11.60 -5.67
CA THR A 54 6.00 10.41 -6.11
C THR A 54 5.07 9.24 -6.45
N ALA A 55 4.01 9.00 -5.67
CA ALA A 55 3.02 7.97 -5.98
C ALA A 55 2.38 8.21 -7.35
N ARG A 56 1.98 9.44 -7.63
CA ARG A 56 1.38 9.81 -8.92
C ARG A 56 2.34 9.66 -10.08
N ASP A 57 3.60 10.09 -9.91
CA ASP A 57 4.65 9.90 -10.92
C ASP A 57 4.83 8.41 -11.27
N TYR A 58 4.68 7.51 -10.27
CA TYR A 58 4.79 6.06 -10.49
C TYR A 58 3.56 5.49 -11.20
N ILE A 59 2.36 5.98 -10.89
CA ILE A 59 1.15 5.63 -11.65
C ILE A 59 1.27 6.12 -13.09
N ASP A 60 1.69 7.36 -13.29
CA ASP A 60 1.89 7.96 -14.63
C ASP A 60 2.97 7.22 -15.43
N ALA A 61 3.93 6.59 -14.76
CA ALA A 61 4.95 5.75 -15.38
C ALA A 61 4.45 4.36 -15.81
N GLY A 62 3.27 3.93 -15.34
CA GLY A 62 2.64 2.66 -15.71
C GLY A 62 2.45 1.67 -14.56
N ALA A 63 2.66 2.06 -13.31
CA ALA A 63 2.25 1.22 -12.18
C ALA A 63 0.72 1.14 -12.12
N ASP A 64 0.19 -0.06 -11.92
CA ASP A 64 -1.24 -0.30 -11.80
C ASP A 64 -1.72 -0.25 -10.34
N ILE A 65 -0.82 -0.58 -9.40
CA ILE A 65 -1.09 -0.56 -7.96
C ILE A 65 0.19 -0.14 -7.23
N ILE A 66 0.05 0.67 -6.18
CA ILE A 66 1.17 0.98 -5.28
C ILE A 66 0.86 0.46 -3.88
N ILE A 67 1.84 -0.24 -3.30
CA ILE A 67 1.80 -0.75 -1.92
C ILE A 67 2.96 -0.14 -1.15
N GLY A 68 2.63 0.71 -0.19
CA GLY A 68 3.59 1.41 0.66
C GLY A 68 3.76 0.80 2.05
N GLY A 69 4.86 1.16 2.69
CA GLY A 69 5.20 0.81 4.06
C GLY A 69 6.21 1.80 4.62
N HIS A 70 6.72 1.59 5.81
CA HIS A 70 7.68 2.37 6.56
C HIS A 70 7.07 3.15 7.75
N SER A 71 5.94 3.78 7.61
CA SER A 71 5.40 4.68 8.65
C SER A 71 5.08 3.98 9.97
N HIS A 72 5.18 2.65 10.06
CA HIS A 72 4.86 1.84 11.24
C HIS A 72 3.40 2.00 11.74
N CYS A 73 2.57 2.62 10.94
CA CYS A 73 1.12 2.76 11.16
C CYS A 73 0.37 2.71 9.83
N LEU A 74 -0.94 2.57 9.90
CA LEU A 74 -1.80 2.66 8.73
C LEU A 74 -1.77 4.10 8.19
N GLN A 75 -1.65 4.22 6.87
CA GLN A 75 -1.95 5.46 6.14
C GLN A 75 -3.07 5.22 5.14
N GLY A 76 -3.61 6.29 4.58
CA GLY A 76 -4.76 6.25 3.71
C GLY A 76 -4.56 5.48 2.40
N ILE A 77 -5.68 5.27 1.73
CA ILE A 77 -5.74 4.74 0.36
C ILE A 77 -6.11 5.93 -0.55
N GLU A 78 -5.46 6.06 -1.70
CA GLU A 78 -5.84 7.04 -2.72
C GLU A 78 -6.17 6.32 -4.02
N TYR A 79 -7.20 6.80 -4.73
CA TYR A 79 -7.35 6.50 -6.14
C TYR A 79 -6.87 7.70 -6.96
N TYR A 80 -5.88 7.48 -7.82
CA TYR A 80 -5.37 8.43 -8.78
C TYR A 80 -5.37 7.78 -10.17
N ASP A 81 -5.98 8.43 -11.15
CA ASP A 81 -6.20 7.90 -12.50
C ASP A 81 -6.76 6.47 -12.50
N ASP A 82 -7.83 6.25 -11.69
CA ASP A 82 -8.49 4.95 -11.45
C ASP A 82 -7.55 3.84 -10.89
N LYS A 83 -6.34 4.18 -10.46
CA LYS A 83 -5.35 3.27 -9.90
C LYS A 83 -5.24 3.42 -8.38
N PRO A 84 -5.23 2.32 -7.63
CA PRO A 84 -5.17 2.35 -6.17
C PRO A 84 -3.74 2.51 -5.65
N ILE A 85 -3.59 3.35 -4.65
CA ILE A 85 -2.37 3.60 -3.90
C ILE A 85 -2.66 3.32 -2.42
N PHE A 86 -2.03 2.33 -1.85
CA PHE A 86 -2.02 2.06 -0.41
C PHE A 86 -0.75 2.67 0.17
N TYR A 87 -0.85 3.78 0.89
CA TYR A 87 0.33 4.53 1.34
C TYR A 87 1.13 3.84 2.43
N SER A 88 0.48 3.14 3.37
CA SER A 88 1.14 2.24 4.31
C SER A 88 0.18 1.20 4.88
N LEU A 89 0.65 -0.03 4.94
CA LEU A 89 -0.10 -1.16 5.52
C LEU A 89 0.10 -1.30 7.03
N GLY A 90 0.98 -0.49 7.65
CA GLY A 90 1.40 -0.67 9.03
C GLY A 90 2.43 -1.80 9.19
N ASN A 91 2.59 -2.29 10.44
CA ASN A 91 3.52 -3.36 10.77
C ASN A 91 2.85 -4.72 10.63
N PHE A 92 3.47 -5.65 9.91
CA PHE A 92 3.04 -7.05 9.95
C PHE A 92 3.76 -7.84 11.06
N TRP A 93 5.04 -7.60 11.24
CA TRP A 93 5.85 -8.21 12.30
C TRP A 93 6.90 -7.20 12.76
N PHE A 94 6.79 -6.73 14.01
CA PHE A 94 7.70 -5.75 14.60
C PHE A 94 7.67 -5.86 16.12
N ASP A 95 8.79 -5.67 16.81
CA ASP A 95 8.98 -6.02 18.21
C ASP A 95 8.81 -4.87 19.22
N GLU A 96 8.27 -3.74 18.81
CA GLU A 96 8.20 -2.56 19.69
C GLU A 96 6.78 -2.07 19.99
N TYR A 97 5.81 -2.29 19.09
CA TYR A 97 4.53 -1.61 19.13
C TYR A 97 3.34 -2.56 19.12
N ASN A 98 2.25 -2.10 19.71
CA ASN A 98 0.92 -2.67 19.51
C ASN A 98 0.15 -1.71 18.59
N VAL A 99 -0.03 -2.09 17.34
CA VAL A 99 -0.56 -1.20 16.30
C VAL A 99 -1.56 -1.90 15.40
N ASP A 100 -2.47 -1.10 14.87
CA ASP A 100 -3.34 -1.54 13.78
C ASP A 100 -2.53 -1.71 12.49
N THR A 101 -2.87 -2.76 11.78
CA THR A 101 -2.26 -3.12 10.51
C THR A 101 -3.29 -3.75 9.59
N MET A 102 -2.92 -4.01 8.35
CA MET A 102 -3.79 -4.68 7.39
C MET A 102 -3.02 -5.56 6.43
N LEU A 103 -3.73 -6.55 5.88
CA LEU A 103 -3.34 -7.24 4.66
C LEU A 103 -4.21 -6.71 3.51
N VAL A 104 -3.65 -6.64 2.32
CA VAL A 104 -4.39 -6.28 1.11
C VAL A 104 -4.49 -7.51 0.22
N ASN A 105 -5.71 -7.91 -0.10
CA ASN A 105 -5.96 -8.91 -1.13
C ASN A 105 -6.15 -8.20 -2.46
N ILE A 106 -5.35 -8.58 -3.44
CA ILE A 106 -5.43 -8.12 -4.82
C ILE A 106 -5.82 -9.33 -5.66
N ARG A 107 -7.00 -9.27 -6.27
CA ARG A 107 -7.47 -10.30 -7.19
C ARG A 107 -7.56 -9.71 -8.58
N ILE A 108 -6.74 -10.23 -9.47
CA ILE A 108 -6.74 -9.86 -10.89
C ILE A 108 -7.40 -11.02 -11.65
N SER A 109 -8.43 -10.73 -12.42
CA SER A 109 -9.14 -11.71 -13.24
C SER A 109 -9.40 -11.13 -14.61
N GLY A 110 -9.21 -11.92 -15.64
CA GLY A 110 -9.44 -11.56 -17.04
C GLY A 110 -9.03 -12.73 -17.91
N ASP A 111 -9.32 -12.63 -19.20
CA ASP A 111 -8.86 -13.53 -20.24
C ASP A 111 -8.34 -12.71 -21.43
N ASP A 112 -7.80 -13.38 -22.43
CA ASP A 112 -7.18 -12.74 -23.60
C ASP A 112 -8.13 -11.81 -24.38
N ASP A 113 -9.45 -11.93 -24.17
CA ASP A 113 -10.49 -11.17 -24.89
C ASP A 113 -11.11 -10.04 -24.02
N ASN A 114 -10.81 -9.95 -22.72
CA ASN A 114 -11.41 -8.97 -21.80
C ASN A 114 -10.36 -8.25 -20.98
N GLU A 115 -10.54 -6.91 -20.80
CA GLU A 115 -9.77 -6.13 -19.84
C GLU A 115 -9.85 -6.76 -18.45
N GLY A 116 -8.71 -6.97 -17.82
CA GLY A 116 -8.63 -7.60 -16.52
C GLY A 116 -9.37 -6.78 -15.45
N LYS A 117 -10.17 -7.47 -14.64
CA LYS A 117 -10.83 -6.88 -13.48
C LYS A 117 -9.93 -6.97 -12.27
N VAL A 118 -9.68 -5.84 -11.61
CA VAL A 118 -8.97 -5.77 -10.32
C VAL A 118 -10.01 -5.62 -9.21
N GLU A 119 -10.00 -6.56 -8.26
CA GLU A 119 -10.81 -6.51 -7.05
C GLU A 119 -9.86 -6.38 -5.85
N LEU A 120 -10.16 -5.44 -4.96
CA LEU A 120 -9.33 -5.10 -3.81
C LEU A 120 -10.11 -5.28 -2.52
N SER A 121 -9.50 -5.90 -1.52
CA SER A 121 -10.05 -5.93 -0.18
C SER A 121 -8.96 -5.83 0.89
N VAL A 122 -9.33 -5.24 2.01
CA VAL A 122 -8.50 -5.09 3.21
C VAL A 122 -8.93 -6.13 4.24
N VAL A 123 -7.96 -6.85 4.80
CA VAL A 123 -8.15 -7.71 5.97
C VAL A 123 -7.54 -6.99 7.16
N PRO A 124 -8.34 -6.46 8.11
CA PRO A 124 -7.84 -5.72 9.24
C PRO A 124 -7.17 -6.66 10.25
N ALA A 125 -6.08 -6.23 10.82
CA ALA A 125 -5.31 -6.99 11.79
C ALA A 125 -4.71 -6.07 12.87
N VAL A 126 -4.27 -6.66 13.95
CA VAL A 126 -3.50 -6.00 15.01
C VAL A 126 -2.18 -6.72 15.16
N GLN A 127 -1.10 -5.98 15.11
CA GLN A 127 0.23 -6.45 15.42
C GLN A 127 0.56 -6.08 16.87
N ASP A 128 0.90 -7.08 17.67
CA ASP A 128 1.30 -6.94 19.06
C ASP A 128 2.76 -7.31 19.23
N GLY A 129 3.62 -6.30 19.25
CA GLY A 129 5.06 -6.41 19.47
C GLY A 129 5.45 -6.49 20.95
N THR A 130 4.49 -6.33 21.87
CA THR A 130 4.74 -6.43 23.32
C THR A 130 4.74 -7.87 23.81
N LEU A 131 4.16 -8.80 23.05
CA LEU A 131 4.15 -10.21 23.35
C LEU A 131 5.47 -10.88 22.97
N SER A 132 5.88 -11.86 23.75
CA SER A 132 7.06 -12.68 23.42
C SER A 132 6.85 -13.36 22.07
N GLY A 133 7.65 -12.94 21.06
CA GLY A 133 7.62 -13.51 19.72
C GLY A 133 6.83 -12.71 18.68
N CYS A 134 6.36 -11.51 19.00
CA CYS A 134 5.57 -10.63 18.10
C CYS A 134 4.45 -11.38 17.38
N VAL A 135 3.23 -11.03 17.63
CA VAL A 135 2.06 -11.74 17.08
C VAL A 135 1.21 -10.79 16.28
N THR A 136 0.91 -11.15 15.03
CA THR A 136 -0.10 -10.47 14.22
C THR A 136 -1.37 -11.31 14.20
N ARG A 137 -2.50 -10.70 14.57
CA ARG A 137 -3.82 -11.34 14.62
C ARG A 137 -4.79 -10.64 13.70
N ILE A 138 -5.49 -11.40 12.87
CA ILE A 138 -6.63 -10.89 12.10
C ILE A 138 -7.75 -10.49 13.06
N CYS A 139 -8.34 -9.33 12.84
CA CYS A 139 -9.48 -8.85 13.62
C CYS A 139 -10.73 -9.65 13.26
N THR A 140 -11.31 -10.32 14.26
CA THR A 140 -12.59 -11.04 14.13
C THR A 140 -13.75 -10.25 14.72
N GLU A 141 -13.46 -9.40 15.73
CA GLU A 141 -14.46 -8.58 16.40
C GLU A 141 -14.87 -7.38 15.55
N GLU A 142 -16.17 -7.13 15.44
CA GLU A 142 -16.72 -6.02 14.65
C GLU A 142 -16.27 -4.64 15.14
N SER A 143 -15.98 -4.49 16.44
CA SER A 143 -15.44 -3.26 17.01
C SER A 143 -14.05 -2.92 16.46
N ASP A 144 -13.16 -3.92 16.31
CA ASP A 144 -11.82 -3.72 15.77
C ASP A 144 -11.85 -3.46 14.27
N LYS A 145 -12.68 -4.21 13.54
CA LYS A 145 -12.88 -3.96 12.09
C LYS A 145 -13.41 -2.55 11.85
N SER A 146 -14.46 -2.15 12.54
CA SER A 146 -15.08 -0.82 12.41
C SER A 146 -14.08 0.31 12.74
N ARG A 147 -13.23 0.11 13.75
CA ARG A 147 -12.20 1.07 14.12
C ARG A 147 -11.16 1.24 13.03
N ILE A 148 -10.65 0.13 12.47
CA ILE A 148 -9.62 0.15 11.42
C ILE A 148 -10.19 0.70 10.11
N PHE A 149 -11.37 0.24 9.68
CA PHE A 149 -12.02 0.74 8.47
C PHE A 149 -12.44 2.20 8.62
N GLY A 150 -12.88 2.61 9.81
CA GLY A 150 -13.17 4.00 10.12
C GLY A 150 -11.94 4.89 9.98
N LEU A 151 -10.80 4.49 10.54
CA LEU A 151 -9.54 5.19 10.37
C LEU A 151 -9.14 5.28 8.88
N LEU A 152 -9.17 4.17 8.16
CA LEU A 152 -8.82 4.16 6.73
C LEU A 152 -9.71 5.13 5.94
N ASN A 153 -11.04 5.11 6.17
CA ASN A 153 -11.98 6.01 5.48
C ASN A 153 -11.76 7.49 5.85
N GLU A 154 -11.33 7.78 7.08
CA GLU A 154 -11.03 9.15 7.51
C GLU A 154 -9.81 9.74 6.78
N VAL A 155 -8.76 8.91 6.57
CA VAL A 155 -7.47 9.38 6.04
C VAL A 155 -7.28 9.08 4.54
N SER A 156 -8.25 8.43 3.89
CA SER A 156 -8.20 8.07 2.48
C SER A 156 -8.67 9.20 1.56
N ILE A 157 -8.27 9.14 0.29
CA ILE A 157 -8.55 10.13 -0.74
C ILE A 157 -9.23 9.44 -1.92
N ASN A 158 -10.46 9.81 -2.23
CA ASN A 158 -11.24 9.19 -3.32
C ASN A 158 -11.35 7.66 -3.19
N ALA A 159 -11.29 7.13 -1.95
CA ALA A 159 -11.39 5.70 -1.67
C ALA A 159 -12.30 5.45 -0.48
N ASN A 160 -12.99 4.32 -0.49
CA ASN A 160 -13.82 3.86 0.61
C ASN A 160 -13.58 2.37 0.86
N VAL A 161 -13.53 2.00 2.14
CA VAL A 161 -13.50 0.61 2.61
C VAL A 161 -14.83 0.33 3.26
N ASP A 162 -15.58 -0.65 2.74
CA ASP A 162 -16.88 -1.03 3.29
C ASP A 162 -16.75 -1.97 4.51
N ALA A 163 -17.89 -2.40 5.07
CA ALA A 163 -17.93 -3.27 6.24
C ALA A 163 -17.33 -4.67 6.00
N ASP A 164 -17.27 -5.12 4.76
CA ASP A 164 -16.67 -6.39 4.36
C ASP A 164 -15.18 -6.24 3.97
N GLY A 165 -14.65 -5.01 4.07
CA GLY A 165 -13.28 -4.66 3.72
C GLY A 165 -13.05 -4.44 2.22
N VAL A 166 -14.11 -4.39 1.39
CA VAL A 166 -13.98 -4.13 -0.04
C VAL A 166 -13.58 -2.69 -0.28
N VAL A 167 -12.53 -2.49 -1.08
CA VAL A 167 -12.00 -1.16 -1.42
C VAL A 167 -12.58 -0.69 -2.74
N THR A 168 -13.19 0.49 -2.73
CA THR A 168 -13.80 1.08 -3.93
C THR A 168 -13.40 2.54 -4.10
N GLN A 169 -13.34 2.99 -5.35
CA GLN A 169 -13.16 4.40 -5.66
C GLN A 169 -14.45 5.18 -5.38
N VAL A 170 -14.30 6.36 -4.77
CA VAL A 170 -15.36 7.34 -4.57
C VAL A 170 -15.16 8.48 -5.58
N LYS A 171 -16.17 8.73 -6.41
CA LYS A 171 -16.17 9.80 -7.43
C LYS A 171 -16.78 11.09 -6.90
#